data_c8dd29f8b711b8dd3b87939198562c2e
#
_entry.id   c8dd29f8b711b8dd3b87939198562c2e
#
_cell.length_a   1.000
_cell.length_b   1.000
_cell.length_c   1.000
_cell.angle_alpha   90.00
_cell.angle_beta   90.00
_cell.angle_gamma   90.00
#
_symmetry.space_group_name_H-M   'P 1'
#
loop_
_entity.id
_entity.type
_entity.pdbx_description
1 polymer ?
#
loop_
_entity_poly.entity_id
_entity_poly.type
_entity_poly.pdbx_seq_one_letter_code
_entity_poly.pdbx_strand_id
1 'polypeptide(L)'
;MNVPSDLRYTSDHEWVKIDGDIATVGVTDFAQGELGDIVFVEVETEGEELEAEDVFGTIEAVKTVSDLILPLTGEVIEFNEALEDDPALINSDPFGDGWIIKLKMSNVADFESLMDADAYKKTIGK
;
A
#
# COMPACT_ATOMS: atom_id res chain seq x y z
N MET A 1 -17.10 -4.40 3.17
CA MET A 1 -15.70 -3.96 3.01
C MET A 1 -14.78 -4.78 3.91
N ASN A 2 -13.67 -5.23 3.40
CA ASN A 2 -12.73 -6.07 4.15
C ASN A 2 -11.63 -5.22 4.79
N VAL A 3 -11.38 -5.44 6.10
CA VAL A 3 -10.28 -4.81 6.85
C VAL A 3 -9.62 -5.91 7.69
N PRO A 4 -8.65 -6.64 7.10
CA PRO A 4 -7.99 -7.75 7.81
C PRO A 4 -7.37 -7.32 9.14
N SER A 5 -7.54 -8.16 10.17
CA SER A 5 -7.08 -7.85 11.53
C SER A 5 -5.60 -8.11 11.77
N ASP A 6 -4.93 -8.78 10.84
CA ASP A 6 -3.51 -9.13 10.94
C ASP A 6 -2.59 -8.14 10.23
N LEU A 7 -3.16 -7.06 9.69
CA LEU A 7 -2.40 -6.02 8.99
C LEU A 7 -2.39 -4.73 9.80
N ARG A 8 -1.53 -3.80 9.38
CA ARG A 8 -1.52 -2.44 9.89
C ARG A 8 -1.86 -1.48 8.76
N TYR A 9 -2.24 -0.25 9.13
CA TYR A 9 -2.83 0.68 8.17
C TYR A 9 -2.33 2.11 8.39
N THR A 10 -2.38 2.93 7.33
CA THR A 10 -2.05 4.34 7.41
C THR A 10 -3.27 5.20 7.14
N SER A 11 -3.17 6.50 7.49
CA SER A 11 -4.23 7.47 7.19
C SER A 11 -4.33 7.76 5.69
N ASP A 12 -3.34 7.33 4.92
CA ASP A 12 -3.36 7.44 3.46
C ASP A 12 -4.00 6.22 2.79
N HIS A 13 -4.62 5.36 3.59
CA HIS A 13 -5.37 4.18 3.14
C HIS A 13 -4.48 3.13 2.47
N GLU A 14 -3.35 2.89 3.10
CA GLU A 14 -2.43 1.82 2.69
C GLU A 14 -2.38 0.77 3.79
N TRP A 15 -2.18 -0.48 3.40
CA TRP A 15 -2.00 -1.57 4.35
C TRP A 15 -0.55 -2.04 4.32
N VAL A 16 -0.09 -2.59 5.44
CA VAL A 16 1.26 -3.10 5.60
C VAL A 16 1.19 -4.48 6.27
N LYS A 17 1.88 -5.43 5.67
CA LYS A 17 2.04 -6.78 6.21
C LYS A 17 3.53 -7.03 6.37
N ILE A 18 3.98 -7.48 7.56
CA ILE A 18 5.40 -7.71 7.77
C ILE A 18 5.74 -9.19 7.79
N ASP A 19 6.98 -9.48 7.36
CA ASP A 19 7.60 -10.79 7.43
C ASP A 19 9.08 -10.52 7.72
N GLY A 20 9.46 -10.63 9.01
CA GLY A 20 10.80 -10.23 9.44
C GLY A 20 10.99 -8.72 9.28
N ASP A 21 11.97 -8.31 8.49
CA ASP A 21 12.23 -6.90 8.20
C ASP A 21 11.66 -6.45 6.85
N ILE A 22 10.90 -7.32 6.18
CA ILE A 22 10.28 -7.02 4.89
C ILE A 22 8.81 -6.67 5.11
N ALA A 23 8.40 -5.52 4.59
CA ALA A 23 7.00 -5.09 4.61
C ALA A 23 6.42 -5.16 3.20
N THR A 24 5.27 -5.80 3.05
CA THR A 24 4.51 -5.77 1.81
C THR A 24 3.45 -4.68 1.96
N VAL A 25 3.34 -3.82 0.96
CA VAL A 25 2.49 -2.63 1.01
C VAL A 25 1.52 -2.63 -0.16
N GLY A 26 0.28 -2.27 0.12
CA GLY A 26 -0.74 -2.08 -0.90
C GLY A 26 -1.76 -1.07 -0.46
N VAL A 27 -2.78 -0.84 -1.28
CA VAL A 27 -3.89 0.05 -0.92
C VAL A 27 -5.04 -0.77 -0.37
N THR A 28 -5.82 -0.18 0.53
CA THR A 28 -6.92 -0.88 1.19
C THR A 28 -8.12 -1.04 0.26
N ASP A 29 -9.04 -1.91 0.67
CA ASP A 29 -10.31 -2.09 -0.02
C ASP A 29 -11.10 -0.76 -0.08
N PHE A 30 -11.04 0.01 1.01
CA PHE A 30 -11.65 1.35 1.04
C PHE A 30 -11.03 2.25 -0.04
N ALA A 31 -9.70 2.27 -0.15
CA ALA A 31 -8.99 3.12 -1.11
C ALA A 31 -9.34 2.75 -2.55
N GLN A 32 -9.34 1.46 -2.88
CA GLN A 32 -9.65 1.06 -4.24
C GLN A 32 -11.10 1.38 -4.61
N GLY A 33 -12.01 1.29 -3.64
CA GLY A 33 -13.40 1.66 -3.86
C GLY A 33 -13.59 3.14 -4.13
N GLU A 34 -12.82 3.99 -3.43
CA GLU A 34 -12.84 5.44 -3.65
C GLU A 34 -12.22 5.82 -4.99
N LEU A 35 -11.14 5.13 -5.38
CA LEU A 35 -10.44 5.41 -6.63
C LEU A 35 -11.24 4.94 -7.85
N GLY A 36 -11.95 3.82 -7.72
CA GLY A 36 -12.63 3.18 -8.84
C GLY A 36 -11.68 2.30 -9.64
N ASP A 37 -12.00 2.06 -10.90
CA ASP A 37 -11.23 1.13 -11.74
C ASP A 37 -9.80 1.61 -11.95
N ILE A 38 -8.85 0.80 -11.51
CA ILE A 38 -7.43 1.11 -11.62
C ILE A 38 -6.95 0.68 -13.00
N VAL A 39 -6.31 1.61 -13.72
CA VAL A 39 -5.87 1.39 -15.10
C VAL A 39 -4.35 1.41 -15.25
N PHE A 40 -3.61 1.96 -14.28
CA PHE A 40 -2.17 2.04 -14.37
C PHE A 40 -1.55 2.27 -12.99
N VAL A 41 -0.42 1.62 -12.73
CA VAL A 41 0.39 1.83 -11.52
C VAL A 41 1.82 2.00 -11.95
N GLU A 42 2.47 3.07 -11.48
CA GLU A 42 3.86 3.35 -11.80
C GLU A 42 4.68 3.47 -10.53
N VAL A 43 5.76 2.69 -10.44
CA VAL A 43 6.72 2.76 -9.33
C VAL A 43 8.11 2.83 -9.95
N GLU A 44 8.76 3.99 -9.84
CA GLU A 44 10.10 4.21 -10.40
C GLU A 44 11.18 4.22 -9.30
N THR A 45 10.78 3.97 -8.06
CA THR A 45 11.67 4.05 -6.88
C THR A 45 12.26 2.71 -6.46
N GLU A 46 12.04 1.65 -7.23
CA GLU A 46 12.61 0.34 -6.92
C GLU A 46 14.13 0.45 -6.83
N GLY A 47 14.71 -0.03 -5.73
CA GLY A 47 16.13 0.10 -5.45
C GLY A 47 16.53 1.34 -4.68
N GLU A 48 15.60 2.24 -4.38
CA GLU A 48 15.87 3.49 -3.66
C GLU A 48 15.48 3.40 -2.19
N GLU A 49 16.24 4.09 -1.34
CA GLU A 49 15.86 4.27 0.06
C GLU A 49 15.04 5.54 0.16
N LEU A 50 13.89 5.45 0.81
CA LEU A 50 12.96 6.55 0.99
C LEU A 50 12.56 6.66 2.45
N GLU A 51 12.10 7.84 2.84
CA GLU A 51 11.56 8.07 4.17
C GLU A 51 10.05 7.93 4.18
N ALA A 52 9.49 7.60 5.34
CA ALA A 52 8.04 7.58 5.51
C ALA A 52 7.47 8.92 5.05
N GLU A 53 6.31 8.89 4.41
CA GLU A 53 5.60 10.02 3.83
C GLU A 53 6.13 10.45 2.45
N ASP A 54 7.25 9.91 1.98
CA ASP A 54 7.71 10.17 0.62
C ASP A 54 6.79 9.50 -0.39
N VAL A 55 6.67 10.09 -1.58
CA VAL A 55 5.92 9.49 -2.68
C VAL A 55 6.78 8.39 -3.30
N PHE A 56 6.29 7.14 -3.30
CA PHE A 56 7.05 6.04 -3.90
C PHE A 56 6.54 5.66 -5.29
N GLY A 57 5.39 6.16 -5.69
CA GLY A 57 4.83 5.86 -7.00
C GLY A 57 3.51 6.58 -7.19
N THR A 58 2.82 6.25 -8.28
CA THR A 58 1.50 6.80 -8.59
C THR A 58 0.55 5.69 -8.99
N ILE A 59 -0.73 5.92 -8.74
CA ILE A 59 -1.80 5.02 -9.12
C ILE A 59 -2.83 5.82 -9.93
N GLU A 60 -3.16 5.30 -11.11
CA GLU A 60 -4.11 5.96 -12.00
C GLU A 60 -5.36 5.14 -12.14
N ALA A 61 -6.49 5.78 -11.88
CA ALA A 61 -7.81 5.21 -12.11
C ALA A 61 -8.47 5.95 -13.27
N VAL A 62 -9.57 5.41 -13.76
CA VAL A 62 -10.31 6.04 -14.87
C VAL A 62 -10.68 7.49 -14.53
N LYS A 63 -11.06 7.75 -13.28
CA LYS A 63 -11.57 9.06 -12.88
C LYS A 63 -10.55 9.96 -12.18
N THR A 64 -9.39 9.44 -11.76
CA THR A 64 -8.44 10.22 -10.96
C THR A 64 -7.06 9.61 -10.95
N VAL A 65 -6.06 10.42 -10.57
CA VAL A 65 -4.67 9.98 -10.34
C VAL A 65 -4.31 10.35 -8.92
N SER A 66 -3.62 9.46 -8.20
CA SER A 66 -3.22 9.69 -6.82
C SER A 66 -1.77 9.28 -6.61
N ASP A 67 -1.09 9.97 -5.69
CA ASP A 67 0.25 9.59 -5.28
C ASP A 67 0.18 8.42 -4.29
N LEU A 68 1.18 7.54 -4.36
CA LEU A 68 1.35 6.46 -3.39
C LEU A 68 2.39 6.92 -2.37
N ILE A 69 1.98 6.93 -1.10
CA ILE A 69 2.78 7.46 0.00
C ILE A 69 3.42 6.32 0.79
N LEU A 70 4.73 6.43 1.04
CA LEU A 70 5.46 5.37 1.74
C LEU A 70 5.05 5.32 3.22
N PRO A 71 4.59 4.17 3.72
CA PRO A 71 4.13 4.08 5.11
C PRO A 71 5.25 4.02 6.14
N LEU A 72 6.42 3.53 5.76
CA LEU A 72 7.56 3.29 6.65
C LEU A 72 8.85 3.63 5.92
N THR A 73 9.84 4.15 6.65
CA THR A 73 11.17 4.39 6.09
C THR A 73 11.84 3.08 5.74
N GLY A 74 12.43 3.01 4.56
CA GLY A 74 13.14 1.82 4.11
C GLY A 74 13.49 1.86 2.63
N GLU A 75 13.98 0.73 2.15
CA GLU A 75 14.36 0.55 0.75
C GLU A 75 13.26 -0.17 -0.01
N VAL A 76 12.85 0.37 -1.14
CA VAL A 76 11.87 -0.28 -2.03
C VAL A 76 12.62 -1.39 -2.80
N ILE A 77 12.39 -2.64 -2.41
CA ILE A 77 13.17 -3.76 -2.96
C ILE A 77 12.47 -4.50 -4.10
N GLU A 78 11.16 -4.36 -4.21
CA GLU A 78 10.41 -5.07 -5.25
C GLU A 78 9.11 -4.36 -5.58
N PHE A 79 8.79 -4.29 -6.88
CA PHE A 79 7.49 -3.85 -7.38
C PHE A 79 6.75 -5.08 -7.90
N ASN A 80 5.45 -5.16 -7.67
CA ASN A 80 4.62 -6.27 -8.18
C ASN A 80 4.40 -6.10 -9.68
N GLU A 81 5.22 -6.78 -10.47
CA GLU A 81 5.19 -6.67 -11.93
C GLU A 81 3.87 -7.13 -12.55
N ALA A 82 3.10 -7.96 -11.84
CA ALA A 82 1.79 -8.38 -12.33
C ALA A 82 0.85 -7.19 -12.55
N LEU A 83 1.08 -6.08 -11.83
CA LEU A 83 0.27 -4.86 -11.97
C LEU A 83 0.53 -4.14 -13.29
N GLU A 84 1.65 -4.40 -13.96
CA GLU A 84 1.91 -3.82 -15.28
C GLU A 84 0.95 -4.40 -16.32
N ASP A 85 0.67 -5.69 -16.22
CA ASP A 85 -0.24 -6.36 -17.15
C ASP A 85 -1.70 -6.30 -16.70
N ASP A 86 -1.92 -6.26 -15.37
CA ASP A 86 -3.27 -6.32 -14.83
C ASP A 86 -3.40 -5.41 -13.59
N PRO A 87 -3.44 -4.09 -13.78
CA PRO A 87 -3.60 -3.16 -12.64
C PRO A 87 -4.94 -3.33 -11.91
N ALA A 88 -5.93 -3.94 -12.55
CA ALA A 88 -7.22 -4.22 -11.92
C ALA A 88 -7.14 -5.25 -10.79
N LEU A 89 -6.01 -5.93 -10.61
CA LEU A 89 -5.78 -6.79 -9.43
C LEU A 89 -5.94 -5.99 -8.14
N ILE A 90 -5.62 -4.71 -8.15
CA ILE A 90 -5.81 -3.84 -6.98
C ILE A 90 -7.30 -3.77 -6.61
N ASN A 91 -8.17 -3.74 -7.61
CA ASN A 91 -9.62 -3.72 -7.37
C ASN A 91 -10.14 -5.08 -6.91
N SER A 92 -9.70 -6.15 -7.57
CA SER A 92 -10.25 -7.49 -7.34
C SER A 92 -9.66 -8.18 -6.10
N ASP A 93 -8.41 -7.87 -5.75
CA ASP A 93 -7.73 -8.55 -4.63
C ASP A 93 -6.70 -7.62 -3.98
N PRO A 94 -7.16 -6.52 -3.36
CA PRO A 94 -6.24 -5.49 -2.83
C PRO A 94 -5.32 -6.00 -1.73
N PHE A 95 -5.72 -7.00 -0.96
CA PHE A 95 -4.92 -7.55 0.13
C PHE A 95 -4.13 -8.80 -0.26
N GLY A 96 -4.27 -9.28 -1.48
CA GLY A 96 -3.59 -10.46 -1.99
C GLY A 96 -2.76 -10.12 -3.21
N ASP A 97 -3.18 -10.60 -4.38
CA ASP A 97 -2.42 -10.43 -5.62
C ASP A 97 -2.23 -8.97 -6.04
N GLY A 98 -3.01 -8.05 -5.48
CA GLY A 98 -2.92 -6.62 -5.76
C GLY A 98 -1.92 -5.85 -4.90
N TRP A 99 -1.01 -6.52 -4.19
CA TRP A 99 0.04 -5.80 -3.45
C TRP A 99 0.90 -4.97 -4.42
N ILE A 100 1.47 -3.88 -3.93
CA ILE A 100 2.16 -2.92 -4.80
C ILE A 100 3.68 -3.04 -4.70
N ILE A 101 4.24 -2.92 -3.48
CA ILE A 101 5.68 -3.00 -3.29
C ILE A 101 6.04 -3.87 -2.10
N LYS A 102 7.30 -4.32 -2.08
CA LYS A 102 7.95 -4.84 -0.89
C LYS A 102 9.04 -3.87 -0.46
N LEU A 103 9.13 -3.65 0.83
CA LEU A 103 9.97 -2.64 1.43
C LEU A 103 10.82 -3.30 2.51
N LYS A 104 12.14 -3.06 2.47
CA LYS A 104 13.01 -3.48 3.57
C LYS A 104 13.02 -2.35 4.59
N MET A 105 12.43 -2.59 5.74
CA MET A 105 12.29 -1.56 6.78
C MET A 105 13.63 -1.20 7.40
N SER A 106 13.87 0.10 7.56
CA SER A 106 15.07 0.58 8.27
C SER A 106 14.96 0.35 9.77
N ASN A 107 13.74 0.41 10.31
CA ASN A 107 13.47 0.17 11.73
C ASN A 107 12.16 -0.62 11.85
N VAL A 108 12.29 -1.90 12.17
CA VAL A 108 11.13 -2.81 12.27
C VAL A 108 10.10 -2.33 13.31
N ALA A 109 10.56 -1.67 14.37
CA ALA A 109 9.66 -1.18 15.42
C ALA A 109 8.67 -0.11 14.91
N ASP A 110 8.98 0.57 13.80
CA ASP A 110 8.09 1.59 13.25
C ASP A 110 6.75 1.00 12.79
N PHE A 111 6.71 -0.30 12.48
CA PHE A 111 5.47 -0.98 12.12
C PHE A 111 4.41 -0.84 13.21
N GLU A 112 4.82 -0.87 14.47
CA GLU A 112 3.88 -0.81 15.61
C GLU A 112 3.24 0.58 15.79
N SER A 113 3.81 1.60 15.15
CA SER A 113 3.24 2.96 15.21
C SER A 113 2.06 3.13 14.24
N LEU A 114 1.86 2.18 13.33
CA LEU A 114 0.76 2.22 12.38
C LEU A 114 -0.55 1.80 13.06
N MET A 115 -1.67 2.18 12.46
CA MET A 115 -3.00 1.82 12.99
C MET A 115 -3.25 0.32 12.86
N ASP A 116 -3.88 -0.26 13.88
CA ASP A 116 -4.42 -1.61 13.73
C ASP A 116 -5.77 -1.53 12.98
N ALA A 117 -6.39 -2.69 12.75
CA ALA A 117 -7.64 -2.74 11.98
C ALA A 117 -8.76 -1.96 12.66
N ASP A 118 -8.86 -2.02 13.99
CA ASP A 118 -9.92 -1.33 14.71
C ASP A 118 -9.78 0.18 14.62
N ALA A 119 -8.55 0.70 14.77
CA ALA A 119 -8.29 2.13 14.65
C ALA A 119 -8.57 2.61 13.22
N TYR A 120 -8.17 1.82 12.23
CA TYR A 120 -8.40 2.17 10.83
C TYR A 120 -9.90 2.20 10.50
N LYS A 121 -10.66 1.22 11.00
CA LYS A 121 -12.13 1.19 10.80
C LYS A 121 -12.77 2.46 11.31
N LYS A 122 -12.33 2.96 12.47
CA LYS A 122 -12.83 4.21 13.01
C LYS A 122 -12.50 5.40 12.11
N THR A 123 -11.29 5.39 11.54
CA THR A 123 -10.83 6.46 10.65
C THR A 123 -11.71 6.56 9.40
N ILE A 124 -12.15 5.44 8.85
CA ILE A 124 -12.98 5.41 7.64
C ILE A 124 -14.48 5.39 7.94
N GLY A 125 -14.87 5.47 9.21
CA GLY A 125 -16.27 5.56 9.63
C GLY A 125 -17.01 4.23 9.67
N LYS A 126 -16.31 3.15 9.90
CA LYS A 126 -16.91 1.79 9.91
C LYS A 126 -17.04 1.19 11.30
#